data_143c7b580a5d9a34e422875863ccfcdb
#
_entry.id   143c7b580a5d9a34e422875863ccfcdb
#
_cell.length_a   1.000
_cell.length_b   1.000
_cell.length_c   1.000
_cell.angle_alpha   90.00
_cell.angle_beta   90.00
_cell.angle_gamma   90.00
#
_symmetry.space_group_name_H-M   'P 1'
#
loop_
_entity.id
_entity.type
_entity.pdbx_description
1 polymer ?
#
loop_
_entity_poly.entity_id
_entity_poly.type
_entity_poly.pdbx_seq_one_letter_code
_entity_poly.pdbx_strand_id
1 'polypeptide(L)'
;MIIRQAEIQKFGKLEKEQYRFSPQINIIYGPNESGKSTLMQFLKAMMYGLEKSRVRKTLDTYKKYEPWDAPAYFAGSIVFETGEQQFLLERNFYYKEKSTRLVNIRDGEELSVECGDLDMLLGNVSAGAYENTFCIGQEQSVPGRELGVLLEDERSNLAQTGSGDFSLSKALQNLEQKRKSKEKQKKELEQQRLTDIRQLEVKQQMMEADIAALKAQQEKQGTRKQNVQEQVKQLKQAAEPVLSEYRTVCRREQELQKVVRQVQLNTGRKHLKKEKEQRQQQKSEHRAGFSPLLLLGVAGLILAPILRASLDGFQKIAPILNVICIAFILAGLILAYGRQKKVQEAETEAAEEDAGVAYGDEEVYQKAAKQLASFQQKKSALEQQIETFQEQKKALQMQEARQEGSGDQIIGQIQEKEVEAANLTEQLQELQFQTAQEKAADQDIQALALAADTMQRLASGMSKTLEHVLNREMSEILSQITGNAHGQLQVSEEQGIVLSEHQKSRAPEAYSQGTKQQAYFAYRMAAGKLLAKEEALPFLLDEAFAGYDTERLRQTLRWLARQENQIFLFTCREMEAEVLREEGIPFSELHM
;
A
#
# COMPACT_ATOMS: atom_id res chain seq x y z
N MET A 1 -20.83 6.05 2.50
CA MET A 1 -20.47 4.67 2.87
C MET A 1 -21.21 4.23 4.13
N ILE A 2 -21.86 3.03 4.13
CA ILE A 2 -22.61 2.47 5.27
C ILE A 2 -22.10 1.05 5.53
N ILE A 3 -21.54 0.79 6.69
CA ILE A 3 -21.09 -0.56 7.10
C ILE A 3 -22.32 -1.35 7.59
N ARG A 4 -22.63 -2.49 6.96
CA ARG A 4 -23.77 -3.34 7.30
C ARG A 4 -23.41 -4.47 8.24
N GLN A 5 -22.22 -5.03 8.03
CA GLN A 5 -21.77 -6.19 8.79
C GLN A 5 -20.26 -6.14 9.00
N ALA A 6 -19.81 -6.63 10.12
CA ALA A 6 -18.41 -6.91 10.39
C ALA A 6 -18.27 -8.34 10.91
N GLU A 7 -17.31 -9.06 10.37
CA GLU A 7 -16.95 -10.39 10.82
C GLU A 7 -15.48 -10.42 11.19
N ILE A 8 -15.18 -10.78 12.41
CA ILE A 8 -13.85 -10.77 12.99
C ILE A 8 -13.41 -12.21 13.20
N GLN A 9 -12.38 -12.63 12.51
CA GLN A 9 -11.76 -13.92 12.79
C GLN A 9 -10.97 -13.83 14.09
N LYS A 10 -10.03 -12.90 14.15
CA LYS A 10 -9.31 -12.55 15.37
C LYS A 10 -8.68 -11.17 15.23
N PHE A 11 -8.95 -10.30 16.20
CA PHE A 11 -8.38 -8.95 16.24
C PHE A 11 -8.28 -8.48 17.69
N GLY A 12 -7.07 -8.30 18.19
CA GLY A 12 -6.85 -8.07 19.62
C GLY A 12 -7.46 -9.20 20.44
N LYS A 13 -8.43 -8.84 21.29
CA LYS A 13 -9.17 -9.79 22.12
C LYS A 13 -10.46 -10.34 21.48
N LEU A 14 -10.93 -9.75 20.39
CA LEU A 14 -12.12 -10.20 19.69
C LEU A 14 -11.78 -11.43 18.85
N GLU A 15 -12.58 -12.47 18.99
CA GLU A 15 -12.37 -13.73 18.30
C GLU A 15 -13.70 -14.34 17.87
N LYS A 16 -13.85 -14.61 16.56
CA LYS A 16 -15.05 -15.23 15.96
C LYS A 16 -16.33 -14.46 16.24
N GLU A 17 -16.23 -13.15 16.19
CA GLU A 17 -17.36 -12.24 16.43
C GLU A 17 -17.98 -11.79 15.11
N GLN A 18 -19.28 -11.61 15.13
CA GLN A 18 -20.04 -11.09 14.01
C GLN A 18 -21.00 -10.01 14.50
N TYR A 19 -20.95 -8.86 13.83
CA TYR A 19 -21.77 -7.71 14.16
C TYR A 19 -22.59 -7.28 12.95
N ARG A 20 -23.83 -6.85 13.18
CA ARG A 20 -24.69 -6.21 12.20
C ARG A 20 -25.05 -4.82 12.65
N PHE A 21 -25.02 -3.88 11.74
CA PHE A 21 -25.17 -2.47 12.05
C PHE A 21 -26.36 -1.84 11.32
N SER A 22 -27.02 -0.90 12.01
CA SER A 22 -28.02 -0.02 11.43
C SER A 22 -27.35 1.05 10.54
N PRO A 23 -28.01 1.54 9.49
CA PRO A 23 -27.47 2.60 8.65
C PRO A 23 -27.33 3.96 9.35
N GLN A 24 -27.98 4.13 10.48
CA GLN A 24 -27.98 5.40 11.23
C GLN A 24 -27.07 5.31 12.45
N ILE A 25 -27.60 5.47 13.64
CA ILE A 25 -26.85 5.47 14.91
C ILE A 25 -26.77 4.05 15.46
N ASN A 26 -25.54 3.62 15.78
CA ASN A 26 -25.26 2.37 16.46
C ASN A 26 -24.55 2.70 17.77
N ILE A 27 -25.15 2.32 18.89
CA ILE A 27 -24.51 2.39 20.21
C ILE A 27 -23.90 1.03 20.51
N ILE A 28 -22.62 1.01 20.71
CA ILE A 28 -21.86 -0.15 21.16
C ILE A 28 -21.60 0.05 22.66
N TYR A 29 -22.48 -0.53 23.46
CA TYR A 29 -22.46 -0.42 24.90
C TYR A 29 -21.73 -1.59 25.56
N GLY A 30 -20.95 -1.30 26.58
CA GLY A 30 -20.30 -2.34 27.37
C GLY A 30 -19.37 -1.78 28.43
N PRO A 31 -19.00 -2.58 29.43
CA PRO A 31 -18.08 -2.15 30.48
C PRO A 31 -16.69 -1.81 29.91
N ASN A 32 -15.86 -1.20 30.74
CA ASN A 32 -14.46 -1.01 30.38
C ASN A 32 -13.81 -2.36 30.08
N GLU A 33 -12.90 -2.38 29.11
CA GLU A 33 -12.25 -3.59 28.64
C GLU A 33 -13.19 -4.62 27.94
N SER A 34 -14.45 -4.32 27.61
CA SER A 34 -15.32 -5.23 26.85
C SER A 34 -14.84 -5.47 25.41
N GLY A 35 -14.14 -4.53 24.78
CA GLY A 35 -13.64 -4.63 23.39
C GLY A 35 -14.11 -3.52 22.49
N LYS A 36 -14.83 -2.55 23.00
CA LYS A 36 -15.34 -1.40 22.24
C LYS A 36 -14.27 -0.74 21.36
N SER A 37 -13.19 -0.28 21.96
CA SER A 37 -12.07 0.35 21.24
C SER A 37 -11.35 -0.63 20.30
N THR A 38 -11.41 -1.93 20.59
CA THR A 38 -10.87 -2.96 19.70
C THR A 38 -11.73 -3.08 18.44
N LEU A 39 -13.06 -3.08 18.59
CA LEU A 39 -14.00 -3.09 17.47
C LEU A 39 -13.88 -1.81 16.63
N MET A 40 -13.78 -0.64 17.28
CA MET A 40 -13.53 0.62 16.57
C MET A 40 -12.26 0.56 15.71
N GLN A 41 -11.15 0.08 16.30
CA GLN A 41 -9.89 -0.05 15.57
C GLN A 41 -9.95 -1.10 14.47
N PHE A 42 -10.74 -2.17 14.67
CA PHE A 42 -10.99 -3.15 13.62
C PHE A 42 -11.70 -2.51 12.43
N LEU A 43 -12.78 -1.77 12.65
CA LEU A 43 -13.51 -1.08 11.56
C LEU A 43 -12.58 -0.11 10.80
N LYS A 44 -11.78 0.68 11.53
CA LYS A 44 -10.77 1.55 10.92
C LYS A 44 -9.71 0.77 10.13
N ALA A 45 -9.20 -0.33 10.69
CA ALA A 45 -8.20 -1.16 10.05
C ALA A 45 -8.76 -1.88 8.81
N MET A 46 -10.04 -2.22 8.80
CA MET A 46 -10.68 -2.77 7.59
C MET A 46 -10.70 -1.75 6.47
N MET A 47 -11.02 -0.49 6.73
CA MET A 47 -11.03 0.56 5.71
C MET A 47 -9.62 0.90 5.21
N TYR A 48 -8.70 1.17 6.10
CA TYR A 48 -7.38 1.76 5.74
C TYR A 48 -6.19 0.80 5.84
N GLY A 49 -6.43 -0.42 6.30
CA GLY A 49 -5.36 -1.35 6.55
C GLY A 49 -4.64 -1.11 7.88
N LEU A 50 -3.66 -1.94 8.16
CA LEU A 50 -2.83 -1.86 9.34
C LEU A 50 -1.39 -2.19 8.96
N GLU A 51 -0.46 -1.30 9.29
CA GLU A 51 0.95 -1.48 8.96
C GLU A 51 1.78 -1.76 10.20
N LYS A 52 2.70 -2.71 10.07
CA LYS A 52 3.66 -3.05 11.11
C LYS A 52 4.85 -2.10 11.01
N SER A 53 5.07 -1.31 12.06
CA SER A 53 6.23 -0.41 12.11
C SER A 53 7.56 -1.18 12.08
N ARG A 54 8.52 -0.66 11.32
CA ARG A 54 9.89 -1.17 11.28
C ARG A 54 10.70 -0.76 12.52
N VAL A 55 10.23 0.21 13.28
CA VAL A 55 10.92 0.74 14.47
C VAL A 55 10.56 -0.10 15.71
N ARG A 56 11.53 -0.80 16.27
CA ARG A 56 11.33 -1.74 17.40
C ARG A 56 10.87 -1.11 18.72
N LYS A 57 11.03 0.19 18.91
CA LYS A 57 10.80 0.85 20.21
C LYS A 57 9.39 1.40 20.42
N THR A 58 8.58 1.50 19.38
CA THR A 58 7.22 2.06 19.49
C THR A 58 6.21 0.92 19.54
N LEU A 59 5.34 0.94 20.54
CA LEU A 59 4.14 0.09 20.56
C LEU A 59 3.22 0.63 19.46
N ASP A 60 3.36 0.11 18.24
CA ASP A 60 2.50 0.49 17.14
C ASP A 60 1.13 -0.19 17.24
N THR A 61 0.15 0.36 16.55
CA THR A 61 -1.22 -0.15 16.53
C THR A 61 -1.27 -1.61 16.07
N TYR A 62 -0.39 -2.01 15.15
CA TYR A 62 -0.29 -3.39 14.69
C TYR A 62 0.01 -4.35 15.85
N LYS A 63 1.08 -4.09 16.61
CA LYS A 63 1.51 -4.94 17.74
C LYS A 63 0.50 -4.96 18.88
N LYS A 64 -0.23 -3.84 19.08
CA LYS A 64 -1.26 -3.73 20.10
C LYS A 64 -2.41 -4.70 19.84
N TYR A 65 -2.77 -4.92 18.57
CA TYR A 65 -3.93 -5.72 18.19
C TYR A 65 -3.58 -7.06 17.52
N GLU A 66 -2.29 -7.33 17.28
CA GLU A 66 -1.83 -8.63 16.77
C GLU A 66 -2.15 -9.73 17.80
N PRO A 67 -2.91 -10.78 17.46
CA PRO A 67 -3.21 -11.88 18.38
C PRO A 67 -1.94 -12.64 18.76
N TRP A 68 -1.68 -12.82 20.06
CA TRP A 68 -0.43 -13.42 20.53
C TRP A 68 -0.38 -14.93 20.32
N ASP A 69 -1.53 -15.58 20.42
CA ASP A 69 -1.70 -17.04 20.39
C ASP A 69 -1.95 -17.58 18.98
N ALA A 70 -2.53 -16.76 18.09
CA ALA A 70 -2.90 -17.19 16.74
C ALA A 70 -2.74 -16.04 15.70
N PRO A 71 -1.52 -15.56 15.44
CA PRO A 71 -1.31 -14.43 14.53
C PRO A 71 -1.79 -14.68 13.08
N ALA A 72 -1.83 -15.94 12.64
CA ALA A 72 -2.31 -16.32 11.31
C ALA A 72 -3.82 -16.03 11.09
N TYR A 73 -4.60 -15.93 12.18
CA TYR A 73 -6.03 -15.56 12.13
C TYR A 73 -6.29 -14.08 12.29
N PHE A 74 -5.25 -13.26 12.24
CA PHE A 74 -5.38 -11.80 12.32
C PHE A 74 -6.04 -11.26 11.06
N ALA A 75 -7.35 -11.44 10.97
CA ALA A 75 -8.14 -11.21 9.78
C ALA A 75 -9.60 -10.91 10.10
N GLY A 76 -10.30 -10.42 9.12
CA GLY A 76 -11.74 -10.25 9.17
C GLY A 76 -12.30 -9.71 7.86
N SER A 77 -13.60 -9.46 7.86
CA SER A 77 -14.31 -8.89 6.73
C SER A 77 -15.34 -7.85 7.17
N ILE A 78 -15.66 -6.94 6.28
CA ILE A 78 -16.80 -6.05 6.40
C ILE A 78 -17.62 -6.07 5.12
N VAL A 79 -18.93 -5.95 5.28
CA VAL A 79 -19.85 -5.66 4.19
C VAL A 79 -20.30 -4.22 4.33
N PHE A 80 -20.11 -3.44 3.29
CA PHE A 80 -20.50 -2.03 3.27
C PHE A 80 -21.22 -1.65 1.98
N GLU A 81 -21.97 -0.56 2.04
CA GLU A 81 -22.69 0.05 0.92
C GLU A 81 -22.09 1.42 0.61
N THR A 82 -21.90 1.71 -0.66
CA THR A 82 -21.61 3.04 -1.19
C THR A 82 -22.49 3.27 -2.41
N GLY A 83 -23.28 4.34 -2.38
CA GLY A 83 -24.35 4.52 -3.36
C GLY A 83 -25.39 3.40 -3.29
N GLU A 84 -25.68 2.75 -4.43
CA GLU A 84 -26.62 1.62 -4.53
C GLU A 84 -25.91 0.24 -4.59
N GLN A 85 -24.62 0.19 -4.33
CA GLN A 85 -23.81 -1.03 -4.45
C GLN A 85 -23.33 -1.51 -3.08
N GLN A 86 -23.23 -2.84 -2.96
CA GLN A 86 -22.71 -3.50 -1.76
C GLN A 86 -21.39 -4.18 -2.07
N PHE A 87 -20.44 -4.02 -1.17
CA PHE A 87 -19.08 -4.53 -1.28
C PHE A 87 -18.72 -5.39 -0.08
N LEU A 88 -18.03 -6.48 -0.34
CA LEU A 88 -17.35 -7.30 0.66
C LEU A 88 -15.86 -6.95 0.62
N LEU A 89 -15.35 -6.46 1.73
CA LEU A 89 -13.92 -6.22 1.94
C LEU A 89 -13.38 -7.23 2.95
N GLU A 90 -12.46 -8.05 2.52
CA GLU A 90 -11.75 -9.02 3.33
C GLU A 90 -10.30 -8.60 3.50
N ARG A 91 -9.77 -8.64 4.73
CA ARG A 91 -8.37 -8.35 5.01
C ARG A 91 -7.76 -9.41 5.92
N ASN A 92 -6.59 -9.86 5.53
CA ASN A 92 -5.66 -10.56 6.41
C ASN A 92 -4.54 -9.59 6.77
N PHE A 93 -4.42 -9.26 8.05
CA PHE A 93 -3.43 -8.32 8.58
C PHE A 93 -2.10 -8.99 8.91
N TYR A 94 -2.06 -10.32 8.94
CA TYR A 94 -0.84 -11.04 9.29
C TYR A 94 0.28 -10.72 8.29
N TYR A 95 1.36 -10.13 8.77
CA TYR A 95 2.43 -9.55 7.93
C TYR A 95 3.10 -10.53 6.96
N LYS A 96 3.03 -11.85 7.21
CA LYS A 96 3.56 -12.88 6.30
C LYS A 96 2.60 -13.29 5.18
N GLU A 97 1.32 -13.04 5.38
CA GLU A 97 0.23 -13.45 4.48
C GLU A 97 -0.74 -12.30 4.26
N LYS A 98 -0.24 -11.06 4.36
CA LYS A 98 -1.06 -9.86 4.19
C LYS A 98 -1.77 -9.92 2.84
N SER A 99 -3.09 -9.86 2.87
CA SER A 99 -3.93 -9.83 1.69
C SER A 99 -5.12 -8.91 1.91
N THR A 100 -5.60 -8.33 0.82
CA THR A 100 -6.83 -7.55 0.80
C THR A 100 -7.60 -7.95 -0.44
N ARG A 101 -8.88 -8.22 -0.26
CA ARG A 101 -9.78 -8.59 -1.35
C ARG A 101 -11.04 -7.75 -1.24
N LEU A 102 -11.43 -7.14 -2.33
CA LEU A 102 -12.61 -6.28 -2.44
C LEU A 102 -13.49 -6.82 -3.56
N VAL A 103 -14.73 -7.17 -3.23
CA VAL A 103 -15.67 -7.78 -4.18
C VAL A 103 -16.98 -7.02 -4.14
N ASN A 104 -17.50 -6.66 -5.30
CA ASN A 104 -18.87 -6.21 -5.44
C ASN A 104 -19.81 -7.42 -5.30
N ILE A 105 -20.67 -7.40 -4.29
CA ILE A 105 -21.54 -8.54 -3.96
C ILE A 105 -22.59 -8.80 -5.06
N ARG A 106 -22.99 -7.76 -5.80
CA ARG A 106 -24.07 -7.83 -6.78
C ARG A 106 -23.69 -8.62 -8.02
N ASP A 107 -22.49 -8.42 -8.55
CA ASP A 107 -22.01 -9.00 -9.80
C ASP A 107 -20.82 -9.95 -9.63
N GLY A 108 -20.23 -9.96 -8.44
CA GLY A 108 -19.06 -10.78 -8.10
C GLY A 108 -17.76 -10.23 -8.68
N GLU A 109 -17.73 -9.00 -9.17
CA GLU A 109 -16.53 -8.36 -9.68
C GLU A 109 -15.52 -8.11 -8.54
N GLU A 110 -14.28 -8.53 -8.73
CA GLU A 110 -13.18 -8.26 -7.81
C GLU A 110 -12.47 -6.99 -8.22
N LEU A 111 -12.52 -5.99 -7.33
CA LEU A 111 -11.93 -4.67 -7.53
C LEU A 111 -10.47 -4.65 -7.06
N SER A 112 -9.63 -3.88 -7.75
CA SER A 112 -8.20 -3.81 -7.46
C SER A 112 -7.90 -2.76 -6.39
N VAL A 113 -7.65 -3.20 -5.16
CA VAL A 113 -7.24 -2.31 -4.07
C VAL A 113 -5.89 -1.64 -4.37
N GLU A 114 -4.99 -2.31 -5.10
CA GLU A 114 -3.69 -1.76 -5.50
C GLU A 114 -3.81 -0.64 -6.54
N CYS A 115 -4.85 -0.67 -7.37
CA CYS A 115 -5.14 0.40 -8.34
C CYS A 115 -5.91 1.58 -7.74
N GLY A 116 -6.29 1.51 -6.45
CA GLY A 116 -6.95 2.61 -5.75
C GLY A 116 -8.47 2.55 -5.75
N ASP A 117 -9.10 1.43 -6.17
CA ASP A 117 -10.56 1.31 -6.18
C ASP A 117 -11.16 1.47 -4.79
N LEU A 118 -10.49 0.93 -3.75
CA LEU A 118 -10.93 1.14 -2.37
C LEU A 118 -10.81 2.61 -1.94
N ASP A 119 -9.74 3.28 -2.33
CA ASP A 119 -9.55 4.70 -1.99
C ASP A 119 -10.64 5.56 -2.64
N MET A 120 -11.06 5.24 -3.87
CA MET A 120 -12.21 5.89 -4.52
C MET A 120 -13.50 5.67 -3.73
N LEU A 121 -13.80 4.45 -3.28
CA LEU A 121 -14.97 4.13 -2.47
C LEU A 121 -14.93 4.79 -1.08
N LEU A 122 -13.75 5.14 -0.59
CA LEU A 122 -13.53 5.93 0.63
C LEU A 122 -13.46 7.45 0.36
N GLY A 123 -13.87 7.91 -0.83
CA GLY A 123 -13.86 9.33 -1.20
C GLY A 123 -12.46 9.94 -1.27
N ASN A 124 -11.43 9.15 -1.52
CA ASN A 124 -10.01 9.53 -1.50
C ASN A 124 -9.55 10.16 -0.16
N VAL A 125 -10.29 9.90 0.93
CA VAL A 125 -9.92 10.34 2.28
C VAL A 125 -8.80 9.46 2.81
N SER A 126 -7.64 10.03 3.09
CA SER A 126 -6.52 9.28 3.65
C SER A 126 -6.79 8.79 5.08
N ALA A 127 -6.08 7.74 5.51
CA ALA A 127 -6.18 7.23 6.89
C ALA A 127 -5.94 8.33 7.94
N GLY A 128 -4.95 9.20 7.72
CA GLY A 128 -4.64 10.33 8.60
C GLY A 128 -5.76 11.39 8.61
N ALA A 129 -6.37 11.68 7.46
CA ALA A 129 -7.52 12.56 7.37
C ALA A 129 -8.72 12.01 8.15
N TYR A 130 -9.05 10.73 7.94
CA TYR A 130 -10.13 10.05 8.63
C TYR A 130 -9.92 10.02 10.16
N GLU A 131 -8.72 9.70 10.62
CA GLU A 131 -8.36 9.64 12.03
C GLU A 131 -8.45 11.01 12.73
N ASN A 132 -8.11 12.06 12.01
CA ASN A 132 -8.16 13.42 12.53
C ASN A 132 -9.53 14.11 12.36
N THR A 133 -10.49 13.47 11.69
CA THR A 133 -11.84 14.01 11.45
C THR A 133 -12.92 13.10 12.05
N PHE A 134 -13.32 12.05 11.34
CA PHE A 134 -14.47 11.20 11.65
C PHE A 134 -14.21 10.14 12.73
N CYS A 135 -12.95 9.89 13.10
CA CYS A 135 -12.56 8.90 14.07
C CYS A 135 -12.03 9.58 15.34
N ILE A 136 -12.83 9.58 16.42
CA ILE A 136 -12.46 10.16 17.70
C ILE A 136 -12.27 9.03 18.70
N GLY A 137 -11.01 8.77 19.09
CA GLY A 137 -10.67 7.82 20.13
C GLY A 137 -10.82 8.39 21.54
N GLN A 138 -10.73 7.52 22.53
CA GLN A 138 -10.76 7.91 23.95
C GLN A 138 -9.67 8.94 24.25
N GLU A 139 -10.03 10.05 24.89
CA GLU A 139 -9.14 11.21 25.21
C GLU A 139 -8.52 11.92 23.98
N GLN A 140 -8.93 11.59 22.77
CA GLN A 140 -8.41 12.19 21.52
C GLN A 140 -9.33 13.27 20.96
N SER A 141 -9.92 14.10 21.82
CA SER A 141 -10.78 15.21 21.38
C SER A 141 -10.02 16.24 20.54
N VAL A 142 -8.75 16.49 20.84
CA VAL A 142 -7.87 17.41 20.10
C VAL A 142 -7.30 16.68 18.88
N PRO A 143 -7.51 17.18 17.65
CA PRO A 143 -6.93 16.56 16.46
C PRO A 143 -5.41 16.71 16.44
N GLY A 144 -4.72 15.80 15.76
CA GLY A 144 -3.29 15.88 15.54
C GLY A 144 -2.89 17.07 14.66
N ARG A 145 -1.63 17.49 14.73
CA ARG A 145 -1.07 18.57 13.88
C ARG A 145 -1.19 18.25 12.38
N GLU A 146 -1.31 16.99 12.04
CA GLU A 146 -1.49 16.52 10.67
C GLU A 146 -2.78 17.04 10.01
N LEU A 147 -3.85 17.29 10.80
CA LEU A 147 -5.09 17.86 10.25
C LEU A 147 -4.87 19.24 9.64
N GLY A 148 -4.07 20.08 10.30
CA GLY A 148 -3.69 21.39 9.76
C GLY A 148 -2.97 21.28 8.43
N VAL A 149 -2.02 20.33 8.31
CA VAL A 149 -1.28 20.09 7.07
C VAL A 149 -2.21 19.57 5.96
N LEU A 150 -3.11 18.63 6.28
CA LEU A 150 -4.07 18.09 5.32
C LEU A 150 -5.06 19.16 4.82
N LEU A 151 -5.52 20.04 5.70
CA LEU A 151 -6.38 21.16 5.33
C LEU A 151 -5.64 22.20 4.49
N GLU A 152 -4.35 22.43 4.79
CA GLU A 152 -3.50 23.30 3.99
C GLU A 152 -3.26 22.71 2.59
N ASP A 153 -3.04 21.41 2.53
CA ASP A 153 -2.93 20.66 1.26
C ASP A 153 -4.25 20.75 0.46
N GLU A 154 -5.40 20.54 1.11
CA GLU A 154 -6.69 20.65 0.45
C GLU A 154 -7.04 22.09 0.08
N ARG A 155 -6.69 23.05 0.92
CA ARG A 155 -6.76 24.49 0.63
C ARG A 155 -6.01 24.83 -0.64
N SER A 156 -4.86 24.25 -0.77
CA SER A 156 -3.99 24.40 -1.93
C SER A 156 -4.52 23.70 -3.19
N ASN A 157 -5.20 22.56 -3.02
CA ASN A 157 -5.76 21.75 -4.10
C ASN A 157 -7.03 22.36 -4.70
N LEU A 158 -8.00 22.73 -3.87
CA LEU A 158 -9.24 23.36 -4.30
C LEU A 158 -8.99 24.70 -4.99
N ALA A 159 -7.93 25.39 -4.57
CA ALA A 159 -7.50 26.63 -5.19
C ALA A 159 -7.11 26.49 -6.66
N GLN A 160 -6.73 25.30 -7.14
CA GLN A 160 -6.14 25.14 -8.47
C GLN A 160 -6.98 24.38 -9.48
N THR A 161 -7.82 23.45 -9.09
CA THR A 161 -8.42 22.49 -10.03
C THR A 161 -9.93 22.46 -10.03
N GLY A 162 -10.59 22.97 -8.97
CA GLY A 162 -12.02 22.75 -8.81
C GLY A 162 -12.41 21.27 -8.64
N SER A 163 -11.43 20.36 -8.75
CA SER A 163 -11.56 18.92 -8.56
C SER A 163 -10.47 18.41 -7.63
N GLY A 164 -10.82 17.57 -6.70
CA GLY A 164 -10.01 17.25 -5.53
C GLY A 164 -8.91 16.23 -5.68
N ASP A 165 -8.44 15.95 -6.89
CA ASP A 165 -7.47 14.87 -7.14
C ASP A 165 -5.99 15.34 -7.17
N PHE A 166 -5.72 16.60 -6.93
CA PHE A 166 -4.39 17.16 -7.06
C PHE A 166 -3.90 17.87 -5.79
N SER A 167 -2.81 17.40 -5.16
CA SER A 167 -2.20 18.05 -3.99
C SER A 167 -1.16 19.10 -4.41
N LEU A 168 -1.46 20.39 -4.19
CA LEU A 168 -0.52 21.49 -4.49
C LEU A 168 0.75 21.38 -3.67
N SER A 169 0.64 21.08 -2.38
CA SER A 169 1.81 20.91 -1.52
C SER A 169 2.70 19.78 -2.02
N LYS A 170 2.11 18.64 -2.39
CA LYS A 170 2.85 17.56 -3.06
C LYS A 170 3.40 18.01 -4.42
N ALA A 171 2.64 18.77 -5.19
CA ALA A 171 3.10 19.27 -6.48
C ALA A 171 4.24 20.27 -6.34
N LEU A 172 4.13 21.23 -5.42
CA LEU A 172 5.21 22.17 -5.11
C LEU A 172 6.43 21.46 -4.54
N GLN A 173 6.23 20.50 -3.64
CA GLN A 173 7.31 19.67 -3.11
C GLN A 173 7.97 18.83 -4.21
N ASN A 174 7.19 18.26 -5.13
CA ASN A 174 7.70 17.55 -6.29
C ASN A 174 8.43 18.47 -7.27
N LEU A 175 7.90 19.69 -7.52
CA LEU A 175 8.58 20.69 -8.35
C LEU A 175 9.88 21.14 -7.70
N GLU A 176 9.87 21.38 -6.39
CA GLU A 176 11.06 21.74 -5.62
C GLU A 176 12.09 20.60 -5.58
N GLN A 177 11.65 19.36 -5.39
CA GLN A 177 12.52 18.19 -5.48
C GLN A 177 13.09 18.02 -6.89
N LYS A 178 12.25 18.18 -7.93
CA LYS A 178 12.71 18.16 -9.33
C LYS A 178 13.69 19.29 -9.60
N ARG A 179 13.42 20.51 -9.12
CA ARG A 179 14.34 21.66 -9.24
C ARG A 179 15.67 21.37 -8.55
N LYS A 180 15.64 20.94 -7.28
CA LYS A 180 16.86 20.54 -6.54
C LYS A 180 17.60 19.39 -7.21
N SER A 181 16.87 18.43 -7.76
CA SER A 181 17.44 17.34 -8.54
C SER A 181 18.12 17.86 -9.81
N LYS A 182 17.50 18.79 -10.53
CA LYS A 182 18.05 19.43 -11.73
C LYS A 182 19.22 20.36 -11.42
N GLU A 183 19.15 21.13 -10.33
CA GLU A 183 20.25 21.94 -9.82
C GLU A 183 21.45 21.07 -9.42
N LYS A 184 21.17 19.94 -8.77
CA LYS A 184 22.20 18.96 -8.43
C LYS A 184 22.80 18.33 -9.68
N GLN A 185 21.95 17.94 -10.63
CA GLN A 185 22.37 17.42 -11.93
C GLN A 185 23.22 18.43 -12.69
N LYS A 186 22.83 19.72 -12.73
CA LYS A 186 23.60 20.79 -13.34
C LYS A 186 24.96 20.95 -12.67
N LYS A 187 24.98 21.02 -11.31
CA LYS A 187 26.25 21.11 -10.55
C LYS A 187 27.15 19.90 -10.79
N GLU A 188 26.55 18.71 -10.85
CA GLU A 188 27.28 17.48 -11.18
C GLU A 188 27.86 17.55 -12.60
N LEU A 189 27.09 18.03 -13.58
CA LEU A 189 27.53 18.23 -14.95
C LEU A 189 28.63 19.30 -15.04
N GLU A 190 28.47 20.43 -14.37
CA GLU A 190 29.51 21.50 -14.32
C GLU A 190 30.79 21.01 -13.62
N GLN A 191 30.66 20.30 -12.50
CA GLN A 191 31.81 19.70 -11.81
C GLN A 191 32.45 18.61 -12.65
N GLN A 192 31.65 17.81 -13.33
CA GLN A 192 32.15 16.79 -14.24
C GLN A 192 32.88 17.42 -15.41
N ARG A 193 32.32 18.46 -16.06
CA ARG A 193 32.97 19.21 -17.11
C ARG A 193 34.31 19.82 -16.65
N LEU A 194 34.33 20.48 -15.50
CA LEU A 194 35.57 21.03 -14.93
C LEU A 194 36.59 19.95 -14.56
N THR A 195 36.06 18.79 -14.08
CA THR A 195 36.89 17.63 -13.78
C THR A 195 37.42 17.00 -15.06
N ASP A 196 36.57 16.90 -16.09
CA ASP A 196 36.94 16.36 -17.40
C ASP A 196 37.98 17.27 -18.11
N ILE A 197 37.82 18.60 -18.05
CA ILE A 197 38.83 19.55 -18.52
C ILE A 197 40.17 19.33 -17.80
N ARG A 198 40.15 19.28 -16.47
CA ARG A 198 41.37 19.03 -15.69
C ARG A 198 41.96 17.63 -15.93
N GLN A 199 41.09 16.63 -16.07
CA GLN A 199 41.55 15.27 -16.39
C GLN A 199 42.10 15.18 -17.81
N LEU A 200 41.51 15.91 -18.76
CA LEU A 200 42.03 15.98 -20.14
C LEU A 200 43.37 16.72 -20.20
N GLU A 201 43.52 17.82 -19.44
CA GLU A 201 44.80 18.53 -19.33
C GLU A 201 45.88 17.66 -18.70
N VAL A 202 45.50 16.92 -17.61
CA VAL A 202 46.42 15.95 -16.96
C VAL A 202 46.65 14.73 -17.85
N LYS A 203 45.62 14.25 -18.57
CA LYS A 203 45.75 13.14 -19.53
C LYS A 203 46.67 13.47 -20.66
N GLN A 204 46.64 14.69 -21.17
CA GLN A 204 47.53 15.16 -22.24
C GLN A 204 49.00 15.09 -21.81
N GLN A 205 49.27 15.33 -20.50
CA GLN A 205 50.63 15.26 -19.94
C GLN A 205 51.05 13.86 -19.49
N MET A 206 50.06 13.02 -19.10
CA MET A 206 50.34 11.70 -18.47
C MET A 206 50.08 10.49 -19.38
N MET A 207 49.53 10.69 -20.60
CA MET A 207 48.97 9.60 -21.40
C MET A 207 49.99 8.52 -21.80
N GLU A 208 51.24 8.90 -22.09
CA GLU A 208 52.29 7.93 -22.43
C GLU A 208 52.73 7.08 -21.23
N ALA A 209 52.77 7.68 -20.02
CA ALA A 209 53.12 6.96 -18.80
C ALA A 209 51.96 6.04 -18.34
N ASP A 210 50.69 6.46 -18.51
CA ASP A 210 49.50 5.72 -18.12
C ASP A 210 49.25 4.47 -18.96
N ILE A 211 49.57 4.49 -20.28
CA ILE A 211 49.42 3.30 -21.13
C ILE A 211 50.31 2.15 -20.64
N ALA A 212 51.52 2.44 -20.25
CA ALA A 212 52.43 1.42 -19.67
C ALA A 212 51.96 0.91 -18.29
N ALA A 213 51.42 1.83 -17.46
CA ALA A 213 50.84 1.48 -16.14
C ALA A 213 49.53 0.67 -16.26
N LEU A 214 48.68 0.98 -17.24
CA LEU A 214 47.45 0.26 -17.52
C LEU A 214 47.70 -1.18 -18.02
N LYS A 215 48.72 -1.41 -18.86
CA LYS A 215 49.15 -2.76 -19.30
C LYS A 215 49.62 -3.62 -18.13
N ALA A 216 50.42 -3.04 -17.20
CA ALA A 216 50.81 -3.75 -15.97
C ALA A 216 49.66 -3.98 -14.97
N GLN A 217 48.65 -3.09 -14.99
CA GLN A 217 47.49 -3.20 -14.15
C GLN A 217 46.48 -4.25 -14.65
N GLN A 218 46.41 -4.45 -15.98
CA GLN A 218 45.61 -5.50 -16.63
C GLN A 218 46.01 -6.91 -16.16
N GLU A 219 47.28 -7.16 -16.06
CA GLU A 219 47.82 -8.46 -15.61
C GLU A 219 47.49 -8.75 -14.12
N LYS A 220 47.57 -7.71 -13.28
CA LYS A 220 47.21 -7.82 -11.84
C LYS A 220 45.69 -7.97 -11.61
N GLN A 221 44.86 -7.46 -12.50
CA GLN A 221 43.40 -7.60 -12.36
C GLN A 221 42.89 -8.98 -12.77
N GLY A 222 43.51 -9.61 -13.73
CA GLY A 222 43.20 -10.99 -14.12
C GLY A 222 43.30 -11.95 -12.93
N THR A 223 44.34 -11.80 -12.11
CA THR A 223 44.53 -12.60 -10.90
C THR A 223 43.50 -12.29 -9.79
N ARG A 224 43.08 -11.03 -9.63
CA ARG A 224 42.06 -10.65 -8.62
C ARG A 224 40.65 -11.14 -8.98
N LYS A 225 40.31 -11.13 -10.27
CA LYS A 225 39.02 -11.65 -10.78
C LYS A 225 38.86 -13.14 -10.42
N GLN A 226 39.92 -13.93 -10.63
CA GLN A 226 39.92 -15.35 -10.27
C GLN A 226 39.68 -15.57 -8.77
N ASN A 227 40.27 -14.74 -7.91
CA ASN A 227 40.12 -14.87 -6.46
C ASN A 227 38.66 -14.54 -5.98
N VAL A 228 38.02 -13.50 -6.53
CA VAL A 228 36.64 -13.15 -6.17
C VAL A 228 35.65 -14.19 -6.66
N GLN A 229 35.86 -14.73 -7.87
CA GLN A 229 35.02 -15.81 -8.40
C GLN A 229 35.10 -17.08 -7.53
N GLU A 230 36.26 -17.39 -7.03
CA GLU A 230 36.43 -18.52 -6.12
C GLU A 230 35.71 -18.26 -4.77
N GLN A 231 35.75 -17.04 -4.24
CA GLN A 231 35.01 -16.65 -3.03
C GLN A 231 33.49 -16.73 -3.23
N VAL A 232 32.97 -16.28 -4.37
CA VAL A 232 31.54 -16.41 -4.72
C VAL A 232 31.11 -17.87 -4.80
N LYS A 233 31.97 -18.74 -5.35
CA LYS A 233 31.73 -20.18 -5.44
C LYS A 233 31.67 -20.83 -4.06
N GLN A 234 32.62 -20.51 -3.18
CA GLN A 234 32.64 -20.99 -1.80
C GLN A 234 31.43 -20.53 -1.01
N LEU A 235 31.02 -19.26 -1.15
CA LEU A 235 29.83 -18.73 -0.48
C LEU A 235 28.53 -19.41 -0.96
N LYS A 236 28.40 -19.67 -2.27
CA LYS A 236 27.27 -20.42 -2.83
C LYS A 236 27.21 -21.84 -2.26
N GLN A 237 28.35 -22.50 -2.16
CA GLN A 237 28.44 -23.84 -1.58
C GLN A 237 28.09 -23.85 -0.09
N ALA A 238 28.47 -22.80 0.65
CA ALA A 238 28.14 -22.65 2.06
C ALA A 238 26.65 -22.29 2.28
N ALA A 239 26.03 -21.54 1.37
CA ALA A 239 24.62 -21.16 1.47
C ALA A 239 23.64 -22.29 1.09
N GLU A 240 24.06 -23.23 0.21
CA GLU A 240 23.18 -24.30 -0.31
C GLU A 240 22.58 -25.18 0.80
N PRO A 241 23.36 -25.66 1.81
CA PRO A 241 22.79 -26.44 2.91
C PRO A 241 21.77 -25.64 3.71
N VAL A 242 22.01 -24.33 3.97
CA VAL A 242 21.10 -23.46 4.71
C VAL A 242 19.80 -23.23 3.92
N LEU A 243 19.90 -23.00 2.60
CA LEU A 243 18.74 -22.85 1.72
C LEU A 243 17.94 -24.15 1.60
N SER A 244 18.62 -25.30 1.56
CA SER A 244 17.96 -26.62 1.53
C SER A 244 17.23 -26.89 2.86
N GLU A 245 17.86 -26.53 3.98
CA GLU A 245 17.24 -26.66 5.30
C GLU A 245 16.05 -25.70 5.45
N TYR A 246 16.17 -24.47 4.97
CA TYR A 246 15.07 -23.52 4.95
C TYR A 246 13.86 -24.03 4.15
N ARG A 247 14.10 -24.55 2.93
CA ARG A 247 13.04 -25.16 2.11
C ARG A 247 12.34 -26.33 2.81
N THR A 248 13.11 -27.14 3.52
CA THR A 248 12.55 -28.27 4.29
C THR A 248 11.77 -27.80 5.49
N VAL A 249 12.24 -26.77 6.20
CA VAL A 249 11.53 -26.15 7.32
C VAL A 249 10.23 -25.49 6.85
N CYS A 250 10.27 -24.71 5.75
CA CYS A 250 9.08 -24.09 5.16
C CYS A 250 8.04 -25.13 4.71
N ARG A 251 8.49 -26.22 4.07
CA ARG A 251 7.60 -27.31 3.66
C ARG A 251 6.93 -27.97 4.87
N ARG A 252 7.71 -28.22 5.91
CA ARG A 252 7.21 -28.81 7.15
C ARG A 252 6.28 -27.89 7.92
N GLU A 253 6.58 -26.62 7.93
CA GLU A 253 5.71 -25.58 8.49
C GLU A 253 4.35 -25.56 7.77
N GLN A 254 4.34 -25.54 6.42
CA GLN A 254 3.13 -25.58 5.61
C GLN A 254 2.32 -26.86 5.84
N GLU A 255 2.99 -28.02 5.93
CA GLU A 255 2.33 -29.29 6.26
C GLU A 255 1.66 -29.21 7.65
N LEU A 256 2.39 -28.71 8.64
CA LEU A 256 1.85 -28.55 10.00
C LEU A 256 0.72 -27.52 10.07
N GLN A 257 0.81 -26.42 9.32
CA GLN A 257 -0.27 -25.44 9.22
C GLN A 257 -1.54 -26.04 8.59
N LYS A 258 -1.37 -26.87 7.54
CA LYS A 258 -2.49 -27.61 6.93
C LYS A 258 -3.14 -28.55 7.96
N VAL A 259 -2.32 -29.29 8.73
CA VAL A 259 -2.80 -30.19 9.77
C VAL A 259 -3.55 -29.43 10.88
N VAL A 260 -2.96 -28.34 11.39
CA VAL A 260 -3.57 -27.47 12.41
C VAL A 260 -4.90 -26.89 11.91
N ARG A 261 -4.93 -26.40 10.64
CA ARG A 261 -6.13 -25.85 10.00
C ARG A 261 -7.20 -26.92 9.79
N GLN A 262 -6.80 -28.13 9.43
CA GLN A 262 -7.71 -29.26 9.17
C GLN A 262 -8.35 -29.78 10.47
N VAL A 263 -7.57 -29.83 11.55
CA VAL A 263 -8.09 -30.16 12.89
C VAL A 263 -9.11 -29.11 13.34
N GLN A 264 -8.84 -27.82 13.10
CA GLN A 264 -9.77 -26.72 13.41
C GLN A 264 -11.04 -26.77 12.54
N LEU A 265 -10.91 -27.08 11.25
CA LEU A 265 -12.06 -27.23 10.34
C LEU A 265 -12.92 -28.45 10.69
N ASN A 266 -12.31 -29.53 11.18
CA ASN A 266 -13.05 -30.74 11.59
C ASN A 266 -13.83 -30.54 12.89
N THR A 267 -13.34 -29.71 13.80
CA THR A 267 -14.11 -29.28 14.99
C THR A 267 -15.29 -28.39 14.60
N GLY A 268 -15.15 -27.53 13.57
CA GLY A 268 -16.25 -26.71 13.02
C GLY A 268 -17.21 -27.48 12.10
N ARG A 269 -16.72 -28.53 11.38
CA ARG A 269 -17.53 -29.32 10.43
C ARG A 269 -18.50 -30.31 11.10
N LYS A 270 -18.32 -30.67 12.36
CA LYS A 270 -19.31 -31.50 13.08
C LYS A 270 -20.68 -30.86 13.16
N HIS A 271 -20.77 -29.51 13.07
CA HIS A 271 -22.03 -28.77 12.98
C HIS A 271 -22.59 -28.60 11.55
N LEU A 272 -21.77 -28.70 10.52
CA LEU A 272 -22.16 -28.43 9.11
C LEU A 272 -22.40 -29.70 8.26
N LYS A 273 -22.07 -30.89 8.80
CA LYS A 273 -22.23 -32.14 8.02
C LYS A 273 -23.67 -32.62 7.90
N LYS A 274 -24.62 -32.04 8.65
CA LYS A 274 -26.05 -32.35 8.51
C LYS A 274 -26.78 -31.67 7.34
N GLU A 275 -26.17 -30.69 6.70
CA GLU A 275 -26.84 -29.94 5.62
C GLU A 275 -26.33 -30.20 4.18
N LYS A 276 -25.24 -30.94 3.98
CA LYS A 276 -24.61 -31.10 2.66
C LYS A 276 -24.72 -32.46 1.97
N GLU A 277 -25.40 -33.44 2.56
CA GLU A 277 -25.60 -34.77 1.91
C GLU A 277 -26.63 -34.77 0.77
N GLN A 278 -27.24 -33.65 0.42
CA GLN A 278 -28.26 -33.59 -0.65
C GLN A 278 -27.84 -32.93 -1.96
N ARG A 279 -26.58 -32.55 -2.18
CA ARG A 279 -26.18 -31.86 -3.42
C ARG A 279 -24.86 -32.34 -4.08
N GLN A 280 -24.64 -33.62 -4.19
CA GLN A 280 -23.59 -34.12 -5.11
C GLN A 280 -24.05 -35.35 -5.90
N GLN A 281 -24.77 -35.09 -6.94
CA GLN A 281 -24.82 -35.87 -8.16
C GLN A 281 -25.03 -34.89 -9.31
N GLN A 282 -23.98 -34.63 -10.08
CA GLN A 282 -24.04 -34.40 -11.55
C GLN A 282 -22.82 -33.65 -12.08
N LYS A 283 -22.27 -34.30 -13.14
CA LYS A 283 -21.42 -33.74 -14.23
C LYS A 283 -19.93 -33.91 -14.06
N SER A 284 -19.31 -34.82 -14.75
CA SER A 284 -19.24 -35.32 -16.15
C SER A 284 -18.16 -34.59 -16.96
N GLU A 285 -17.19 -35.38 -17.35
CA GLU A 285 -16.44 -35.33 -18.62
C GLU A 285 -16.14 -34.00 -19.30
N HIS A 286 -14.87 -33.67 -19.36
CA HIS A 286 -14.40 -32.78 -20.41
C HIS A 286 -13.18 -33.38 -21.16
N ARG A 287 -13.43 -33.64 -22.43
CA ARG A 287 -12.49 -34.02 -23.46
C ARG A 287 -11.38 -32.99 -23.64
N ALA A 288 -10.16 -33.46 -23.74
CA ALA A 288 -9.03 -32.67 -24.18
C ALA A 288 -9.17 -32.32 -25.67
N GLY A 289 -9.43 -31.08 -25.97
CA GLY A 289 -9.48 -30.53 -27.32
C GLY A 289 -8.14 -29.95 -27.74
N PHE A 290 -7.63 -30.40 -28.86
CA PHE A 290 -6.43 -29.84 -29.51
C PHE A 290 -6.67 -28.35 -29.84
N SER A 291 -5.63 -27.53 -29.64
CA SER A 291 -5.69 -26.09 -29.96
C SER A 291 -5.85 -25.91 -31.49
N PRO A 292 -6.86 -25.16 -31.95
CA PRO A 292 -7.09 -24.96 -33.39
C PRO A 292 -5.94 -24.23 -34.09
N LEU A 293 -5.14 -23.46 -33.35
CA LEU A 293 -3.94 -22.77 -33.83
C LEU A 293 -2.82 -23.75 -34.27
N LEU A 294 -2.68 -24.86 -33.57
CA LEU A 294 -1.69 -25.88 -33.90
C LEU A 294 -2.05 -26.61 -35.21
N LEU A 295 -3.34 -26.89 -35.40
CA LEU A 295 -3.85 -27.49 -36.64
C LEU A 295 -3.71 -26.54 -37.84
N LEU A 296 -3.96 -25.26 -37.68
CA LEU A 296 -3.80 -24.23 -38.70
C LEU A 296 -2.31 -24.09 -39.13
N GLY A 297 -1.39 -24.09 -38.16
CA GLY A 297 0.05 -24.00 -38.44
C GLY A 297 0.58 -25.20 -39.20
N VAL A 298 0.18 -26.43 -38.84
CA VAL A 298 0.58 -27.67 -39.50
C VAL A 298 -0.02 -27.77 -40.89
N ALA A 299 -1.30 -27.43 -41.06
CA ALA A 299 -1.96 -27.41 -42.37
C ALA A 299 -1.29 -26.41 -43.33
N GLY A 300 -0.89 -25.22 -42.84
CA GLY A 300 -0.16 -24.21 -43.61
C GLY A 300 1.21 -24.69 -44.10
N LEU A 301 1.97 -25.40 -43.26
CA LEU A 301 3.28 -25.98 -43.65
C LEU A 301 3.18 -27.10 -44.70
N ILE A 302 2.09 -27.85 -44.72
CA ILE A 302 1.85 -28.91 -45.73
C ILE A 302 1.40 -28.28 -47.05
N LEU A 303 0.58 -27.21 -47.00
CA LEU A 303 0.07 -26.55 -48.21
C LEU A 303 1.11 -25.64 -48.91
N ALA A 304 2.03 -25.04 -48.17
CA ALA A 304 3.02 -24.11 -48.69
C ALA A 304 3.91 -24.69 -49.83
N PRO A 305 4.45 -25.94 -49.71
CA PRO A 305 5.23 -26.54 -50.79
C PRO A 305 4.38 -26.93 -52.02
N ILE A 306 3.10 -27.28 -51.81
CA ILE A 306 2.16 -27.62 -52.88
C ILE A 306 1.82 -26.37 -53.70
N LEU A 307 1.54 -25.26 -53.05
CA LEU A 307 1.27 -23.97 -53.70
C LEU A 307 2.51 -23.40 -54.41
N ARG A 308 3.71 -23.66 -53.91
CA ARG A 308 4.98 -23.26 -54.53
C ARG A 308 5.21 -23.97 -55.87
N ALA A 309 4.71 -25.22 -56.02
CA ALA A 309 4.84 -26.01 -57.25
C ALA A 309 3.80 -25.62 -58.32
N SER A 310 2.72 -24.90 -57.95
CA SER A 310 1.56 -24.66 -58.81
C SER A 310 1.41 -23.22 -59.31
N LEU A 311 2.14 -22.23 -58.76
CA LEU A 311 1.95 -20.83 -59.04
C LEU A 311 3.26 -20.03 -59.05
N ASP A 312 3.68 -19.55 -60.23
CA ASP A 312 4.97 -18.85 -60.45
C ASP A 312 5.15 -17.55 -59.65
N GLY A 313 4.07 -16.96 -59.15
CA GLY A 313 4.14 -15.73 -58.32
C GLY A 313 4.44 -15.94 -56.84
N PHE A 314 4.39 -17.20 -56.35
CA PHE A 314 4.45 -17.50 -54.91
C PHE A 314 5.88 -17.71 -54.38
N GLN A 315 6.89 -17.75 -55.25
CA GLN A 315 8.29 -18.00 -54.84
C GLN A 315 8.86 -16.94 -53.90
N LYS A 316 8.42 -15.70 -53.99
CA LYS A 316 8.90 -14.58 -53.13
C LYS A 316 8.22 -14.50 -51.78
N ILE A 317 7.00 -15.06 -51.65
CA ILE A 317 6.16 -14.97 -50.45
C ILE A 317 6.24 -16.26 -49.59
N ALA A 318 6.59 -17.40 -50.21
CA ALA A 318 6.68 -18.70 -49.52
C ALA A 318 7.57 -18.70 -48.26
N PRO A 319 8.75 -18.04 -48.20
CA PRO A 319 9.55 -18.03 -46.98
C PRO A 319 8.88 -17.24 -45.85
N ILE A 320 8.15 -16.17 -46.17
CA ILE A 320 7.42 -15.38 -45.16
C ILE A 320 6.25 -16.21 -44.61
N LEU A 321 5.53 -16.91 -45.44
CA LEU A 321 4.41 -17.75 -45.04
C LEU A 321 4.87 -18.90 -44.12
N ASN A 322 6.00 -19.53 -44.39
CA ASN A 322 6.59 -20.55 -43.53
C ASN A 322 6.95 -20.02 -42.15
N VAL A 323 7.51 -18.82 -42.05
CA VAL A 323 7.81 -18.15 -40.77
C VAL A 323 6.53 -17.92 -39.97
N ILE A 324 5.46 -17.47 -40.63
CA ILE A 324 4.15 -17.25 -39.98
C ILE A 324 3.55 -18.60 -39.50
N CYS A 325 3.63 -19.66 -40.29
CA CYS A 325 3.14 -20.98 -39.89
C CYS A 325 3.91 -21.56 -38.69
N ILE A 326 5.23 -21.39 -38.67
CA ILE A 326 6.07 -21.79 -37.52
C ILE A 326 5.69 -20.96 -36.26
N ALA A 327 5.42 -19.66 -36.40
CA ALA A 327 4.98 -18.82 -35.30
C ALA A 327 3.62 -19.30 -34.73
N PHE A 328 2.68 -19.72 -35.57
CA PHE A 328 1.40 -20.31 -35.14
C PHE A 328 1.56 -21.66 -34.42
N ILE A 329 2.48 -22.50 -34.86
CA ILE A 329 2.80 -23.76 -34.19
C ILE A 329 3.40 -23.48 -32.79
N LEU A 330 4.37 -22.56 -32.71
CA LEU A 330 4.97 -22.15 -31.44
C LEU A 330 3.95 -21.55 -30.49
N ALA A 331 3.09 -20.64 -30.98
CA ALA A 331 2.01 -20.08 -30.19
C ALA A 331 1.02 -21.15 -29.69
N GLY A 332 0.67 -22.10 -30.54
CA GLY A 332 -0.19 -23.26 -30.19
C GLY A 332 0.44 -24.17 -29.13
N LEU A 333 1.74 -24.39 -29.20
CA LEU A 333 2.50 -25.18 -28.21
C LEU A 333 2.61 -24.43 -26.87
N ILE A 334 2.86 -23.14 -26.91
CA ILE A 334 2.91 -22.28 -25.67
C ILE A 334 1.56 -22.29 -24.98
N LEU A 335 0.46 -22.14 -25.75
CA LEU A 335 -0.90 -22.18 -25.18
C LEU A 335 -1.26 -23.58 -24.65
N ALA A 336 -0.83 -24.64 -25.30
CA ALA A 336 -1.02 -26.01 -24.83
C ALA A 336 -0.22 -26.28 -23.55
N TYR A 337 1.05 -25.83 -23.51
CA TYR A 337 1.91 -25.93 -22.33
C TYR A 337 1.37 -25.11 -21.14
N GLY A 338 0.90 -23.88 -21.40
CA GLY A 338 0.27 -23.05 -20.36
C GLY A 338 -1.04 -23.63 -19.81
N ARG A 339 -1.81 -24.36 -20.66
CA ARG A 339 -3.00 -25.10 -20.21
C ARG A 339 -2.64 -26.36 -19.41
N GLN A 340 -1.60 -27.07 -19.81
CA GLN A 340 -1.14 -28.26 -19.10
C GLN A 340 -0.57 -27.92 -17.73
N LYS A 341 0.15 -26.79 -17.63
CA LYS A 341 0.64 -26.27 -16.32
C LYS A 341 -0.50 -25.88 -15.41
N LYS A 342 -1.53 -25.19 -15.93
CA LYS A 342 -2.72 -24.81 -15.13
C LYS A 342 -3.55 -26.04 -14.69
N VAL A 343 -3.62 -27.07 -15.50
CA VAL A 343 -4.31 -28.33 -15.13
C VAL A 343 -3.50 -29.07 -14.07
N GLN A 344 -2.17 -29.09 -14.20
CA GLN A 344 -1.29 -29.78 -13.24
C GLN A 344 -1.25 -29.03 -11.89
N GLU A 345 -1.30 -27.69 -11.91
CA GLU A 345 -1.45 -26.87 -10.68
C GLU A 345 -2.83 -27.08 -10.03
N ALA A 346 -3.88 -27.21 -10.81
CA ALA A 346 -5.24 -27.50 -10.32
C ALA A 346 -5.40 -28.95 -9.82
N GLU A 347 -4.74 -29.93 -10.47
CA GLU A 347 -4.74 -31.34 -10.01
C GLU A 347 -3.89 -31.53 -8.75
N THR A 348 -2.79 -30.77 -8.58
CA THR A 348 -2.00 -30.79 -7.34
C THR A 348 -2.76 -30.16 -6.17
N GLU A 349 -3.51 -29.07 -6.40
CA GLU A 349 -4.38 -28.49 -5.37
C GLU A 349 -5.57 -29.41 -5.02
N ALA A 350 -6.15 -30.11 -6.02
CA ALA A 350 -7.25 -31.06 -5.78
C ALA A 350 -6.79 -32.37 -5.12
N ALA A 351 -5.56 -32.83 -5.41
CA ALA A 351 -5.01 -34.04 -4.81
C ALA A 351 -4.54 -33.85 -3.35
N GLU A 352 -4.21 -32.62 -2.97
CA GLU A 352 -3.86 -32.27 -1.59
C GLU A 352 -5.09 -32.11 -0.66
N GLU A 353 -6.29 -31.90 -1.21
CA GLU A 353 -7.52 -31.81 -0.43
C GLU A 353 -8.08 -33.18 0.04
N ASP A 354 -7.64 -34.28 -0.55
CA ASP A 354 -8.26 -35.61 -0.29
C ASP A 354 -7.44 -36.57 0.60
N ALA A 355 -6.32 -36.09 1.17
CA ALA A 355 -5.61 -36.82 2.21
C ALA A 355 -6.25 -36.59 3.59
N GLY A 356 -7.47 -37.04 3.73
CA GLY A 356 -8.22 -36.99 4.99
C GLY A 356 -7.60 -37.93 6.04
N VAL A 357 -6.73 -37.40 6.87
CA VAL A 357 -6.35 -38.04 8.12
C VAL A 357 -7.26 -37.51 9.22
N ALA A 358 -8.11 -38.36 9.72
CA ALA A 358 -8.98 -38.09 10.86
C ALA A 358 -8.10 -37.91 12.11
N TYR A 359 -7.87 -36.69 12.52
CA TYR A 359 -7.30 -36.38 13.83
C TYR A 359 -8.40 -35.82 14.72
N GLY A 360 -8.89 -36.66 15.59
CA GLY A 360 -9.87 -36.30 16.60
C GLY A 360 -9.26 -36.36 17.98
N ASP A 361 -8.34 -35.48 18.35
CA ASP A 361 -7.94 -35.29 19.73
C ASP A 361 -7.25 -33.94 19.94
N GLU A 362 -7.70 -33.22 20.94
CA GLU A 362 -7.14 -31.98 21.49
C GLU A 362 -5.61 -32.09 21.72
N GLU A 363 -5.15 -33.29 22.09
CA GLU A 363 -3.73 -33.61 22.33
C GLU A 363 -2.89 -33.56 21.06
N VAL A 364 -3.42 -33.96 19.91
CA VAL A 364 -2.76 -33.89 18.59
C VAL A 364 -2.65 -32.43 18.16
N TYR A 365 -3.67 -31.64 18.44
CA TYR A 365 -3.65 -30.20 18.16
C TYR A 365 -2.57 -29.48 18.96
N GLN A 366 -2.51 -29.69 20.27
CA GLN A 366 -1.50 -29.07 21.13
C GLN A 366 -0.07 -29.51 20.76
N LYS A 367 0.09 -30.77 20.34
CA LYS A 367 1.39 -31.31 19.90
C LYS A 367 1.81 -30.69 18.56
N ALA A 368 0.88 -30.59 17.62
CA ALA A 368 1.11 -29.93 16.33
C ALA A 368 1.37 -28.42 16.48
N ALA A 369 0.65 -27.74 17.36
CA ALA A 369 0.85 -26.32 17.65
C ALA A 369 2.20 -26.03 18.30
N LYS A 370 2.67 -26.88 19.24
CA LYS A 370 4.02 -26.78 19.80
C LYS A 370 5.11 -27.03 18.76
N GLN A 371 4.91 -28.01 17.90
CA GLN A 371 5.85 -28.27 16.79
C GLN A 371 5.87 -27.10 15.79
N LEU A 372 4.70 -26.56 15.46
CA LEU A 372 4.61 -25.41 14.57
C LEU A 372 5.40 -24.21 15.11
N ALA A 373 5.22 -23.90 16.41
CA ALA A 373 5.99 -22.82 17.06
C ALA A 373 7.51 -23.05 16.98
N SER A 374 7.97 -24.30 17.20
CA SER A 374 9.40 -24.63 17.09
C SER A 374 9.94 -24.49 15.66
N PHE A 375 9.15 -24.87 14.65
CA PHE A 375 9.50 -24.69 13.25
C PHE A 375 9.51 -23.22 12.84
N GLN A 376 8.59 -22.41 13.36
CA GLN A 376 8.57 -20.95 13.14
C GLN A 376 9.81 -20.27 13.72
N GLN A 377 10.22 -20.67 14.93
CA GLN A 377 11.45 -20.17 15.54
C GLN A 377 12.69 -20.58 14.73
N LYS A 378 12.73 -21.84 14.27
CA LYS A 378 13.82 -22.35 13.43
C LYS A 378 13.87 -21.65 12.06
N LYS A 379 12.71 -21.38 11.47
CA LYS A 379 12.57 -20.65 10.22
C LYS A 379 13.11 -19.22 10.34
N SER A 380 12.72 -18.50 11.40
CA SER A 380 13.22 -17.14 11.64
C SER A 380 14.75 -17.09 11.82
N ALA A 381 15.34 -18.08 12.48
CA ALA A 381 16.79 -18.18 12.61
C ALA A 381 17.49 -18.45 11.25
N LEU A 382 16.88 -19.29 10.40
CA LEU A 382 17.38 -19.56 9.05
C LEU A 382 17.19 -18.37 8.11
N GLU A 383 16.08 -17.61 8.26
CA GLU A 383 15.86 -16.38 7.52
C GLU A 383 16.94 -15.33 7.80
N GLN A 384 17.33 -15.15 9.06
CA GLN A 384 18.46 -14.29 9.41
C GLN A 384 19.79 -14.76 8.79
N GLN A 385 20.01 -16.07 8.76
CA GLN A 385 21.21 -16.61 8.11
C GLN A 385 21.17 -16.42 6.59
N ILE A 386 20.01 -16.64 5.96
CA ILE A 386 19.82 -16.40 4.52
C ILE A 386 20.02 -14.92 4.19
N GLU A 387 19.49 -14.02 5.01
CA GLU A 387 19.67 -12.59 4.86
C GLU A 387 21.16 -12.21 4.92
N THR A 388 21.90 -12.73 5.90
CA THR A 388 23.35 -12.51 5.97
C THR A 388 24.10 -13.07 4.76
N PHE A 389 23.72 -14.26 4.25
CA PHE A 389 24.29 -14.81 3.02
C PHE A 389 23.93 -13.99 1.79
N GLN A 390 22.71 -13.45 1.73
CA GLN A 390 22.30 -12.58 0.64
C GLN A 390 23.05 -11.25 0.65
N GLU A 391 23.28 -10.67 1.83
CA GLU A 391 24.08 -9.46 1.99
C GLU A 391 25.53 -9.69 1.56
N GLN A 392 26.16 -10.78 2.06
CA GLN A 392 27.52 -11.14 1.67
C GLN A 392 27.64 -11.42 0.17
N LYS A 393 26.67 -12.14 -0.40
CA LYS A 393 26.61 -12.41 -1.84
C LYS A 393 26.49 -11.12 -2.64
N LYS A 394 25.62 -10.19 -2.20
CA LYS A 394 25.43 -8.88 -2.84
C LYS A 394 26.70 -8.04 -2.80
N ALA A 395 27.40 -8.07 -1.69
CA ALA A 395 28.69 -7.38 -1.56
C ALA A 395 29.76 -7.94 -2.52
N LEU A 396 29.89 -9.27 -2.59
CA LEU A 396 30.83 -9.93 -3.51
C LEU A 396 30.45 -9.75 -4.98
N GLN A 397 29.16 -9.80 -5.33
CA GLN A 397 28.69 -9.50 -6.69
C GLN A 397 28.92 -8.05 -7.10
N MET A 398 28.76 -7.10 -6.17
CA MET A 398 29.17 -5.72 -6.40
C MET A 398 30.68 -5.60 -6.64
N GLN A 399 31.46 -6.39 -5.92
CA GLN A 399 32.92 -6.42 -6.08
C GLN A 399 33.34 -7.09 -7.40
N GLU A 400 32.68 -8.17 -7.80
CA GLU A 400 32.90 -8.86 -9.08
C GLU A 400 32.51 -7.99 -10.27
N ALA A 401 31.31 -7.35 -10.24
CA ALA A 401 30.86 -6.43 -11.28
C ALA A 401 31.78 -5.21 -11.44
N ARG A 402 32.36 -4.74 -10.31
CA ARG A 402 33.40 -3.70 -10.35
C ARG A 402 34.69 -4.18 -11.02
N GLN A 403 35.04 -5.47 -10.88
CA GLN A 403 36.27 -6.02 -11.48
C GLN A 403 36.10 -6.45 -12.93
N GLU A 404 34.93 -6.98 -13.31
CA GLU A 404 34.62 -7.29 -14.73
C GLU A 404 34.58 -6.06 -15.60
N GLY A 405 33.82 -5.04 -15.17
CA GLY A 405 33.75 -3.77 -15.89
C GLY A 405 35.12 -3.08 -16.02
N SER A 406 36.06 -3.37 -15.10
CA SER A 406 37.36 -2.76 -15.15
C SER A 406 38.38 -3.47 -16.07
N GLY A 407 38.26 -4.79 -16.27
CA GLY A 407 39.18 -5.55 -17.14
C GLY A 407 38.97 -5.24 -18.62
N ASP A 408 37.71 -5.32 -19.06
CA ASP A 408 37.31 -4.98 -20.44
C ASP A 408 37.46 -3.47 -20.71
N GLN A 409 37.22 -2.63 -19.67
CA GLN A 409 37.49 -1.19 -19.75
C GLN A 409 38.98 -0.87 -19.97
N ILE A 410 39.89 -1.62 -19.34
CA ILE A 410 41.34 -1.36 -19.52
C ILE A 410 41.78 -1.69 -20.93
N ILE A 411 41.28 -2.78 -21.55
CA ILE A 411 41.56 -3.11 -22.94
C ILE A 411 41.01 -2.03 -23.88
N GLY A 412 39.72 -1.65 -23.65
CA GLY A 412 39.11 -0.55 -24.39
C GLY A 412 39.81 0.79 -24.17
N GLN A 413 40.21 1.08 -22.91
CA GLN A 413 40.94 2.31 -22.57
C GLN A 413 42.34 2.37 -23.17
N ILE A 414 43.04 1.25 -23.33
CA ILE A 414 44.35 1.22 -24.03
C ILE A 414 44.13 1.53 -25.50
N GLN A 415 43.11 0.96 -26.12
CA GLN A 415 42.80 1.24 -27.56
C GLN A 415 42.19 2.62 -27.75
N GLU A 416 41.28 3.05 -26.87
CA GLU A 416 40.72 4.41 -26.90
C GLU A 416 41.77 5.48 -26.61
N LYS A 417 42.67 5.28 -25.63
CA LYS A 417 43.73 6.24 -25.32
C LYS A 417 44.73 6.41 -26.44
N GLU A 418 45.00 5.39 -27.25
CA GLU A 418 45.84 5.50 -28.45
C GLU A 418 45.13 6.33 -29.55
N VAL A 419 43.76 6.28 -29.61
CA VAL A 419 42.94 7.07 -30.51
C VAL A 419 42.61 8.45 -29.93
N GLU A 420 42.32 8.53 -28.62
CA GLU A 420 41.92 9.76 -27.93
C GLU A 420 43.04 10.80 -27.85
N ALA A 421 44.32 10.39 -27.83
CA ALA A 421 45.45 11.33 -27.84
C ALA A 421 45.45 12.28 -29.03
N ALA A 422 44.88 11.84 -30.14
CA ALA A 422 44.73 12.66 -31.36
C ALA A 422 43.57 13.67 -31.29
N ASN A 423 42.48 13.31 -30.54
CA ASN A 423 41.23 14.11 -30.53
C ASN A 423 41.09 14.98 -29.25
N LEU A 424 42.05 14.91 -28.31
CA LEU A 424 41.97 15.61 -27.02
C LEU A 424 41.95 17.14 -27.10
N THR A 425 42.63 17.69 -28.08
CA THR A 425 42.70 19.17 -28.28
C THR A 425 41.36 19.73 -28.76
N GLU A 426 40.65 18.98 -29.59
CA GLU A 426 39.34 19.35 -30.12
C GLU A 426 38.27 19.23 -29.04
N GLN A 427 38.32 18.16 -28.22
CA GLN A 427 37.42 17.97 -27.09
C GLN A 427 37.60 19.01 -25.98
N LEU A 428 38.83 19.46 -25.69
CA LEU A 428 39.12 20.54 -24.76
C LEU A 428 38.50 21.87 -25.19
N GLN A 429 38.50 22.18 -26.48
CA GLN A 429 37.83 23.37 -27.00
C GLN A 429 36.30 23.27 -26.91
N GLU A 430 35.72 22.11 -27.18
CA GLU A 430 34.26 21.89 -27.02
C GLU A 430 33.82 21.97 -25.55
N LEU A 431 34.61 21.44 -24.62
CA LEU A 431 34.32 21.47 -23.18
C LEU A 431 34.48 22.85 -22.53
N GLN A 432 35.11 23.82 -23.20
CA GLN A 432 35.16 25.22 -22.73
C GLN A 432 33.80 25.93 -22.83
N PHE A 433 32.86 25.41 -23.63
CA PHE A 433 31.51 25.95 -23.74
C PHE A 433 30.50 25.16 -22.92
N GLN A 434 29.46 25.85 -22.45
CA GLN A 434 28.33 25.17 -21.83
C GLN A 434 27.72 24.12 -22.76
N THR A 435 27.59 22.90 -22.29
CA THR A 435 26.99 21.82 -23.06
C THR A 435 25.49 22.07 -23.33
N ALA A 436 24.96 21.47 -24.39
CA ALA A 436 23.53 21.54 -24.69
C ALA A 436 22.69 21.02 -23.48
N GLN A 437 23.22 20.05 -22.71
CA GLN A 437 22.58 19.49 -21.51
C GLN A 437 22.56 20.47 -20.34
N GLU A 438 23.63 21.28 -20.13
CA GLU A 438 23.65 22.32 -19.10
C GLU A 438 22.67 23.44 -19.44
N LYS A 439 22.58 23.85 -20.73
CA LYS A 439 21.58 24.81 -21.19
C LYS A 439 20.15 24.29 -21.03
N ALA A 440 19.92 23.03 -21.38
CA ALA A 440 18.61 22.39 -21.18
C ALA A 440 18.26 22.29 -19.68
N ALA A 441 19.22 21.93 -18.81
CA ALA A 441 19.02 21.91 -17.38
C ALA A 441 18.70 23.31 -16.80
N ASP A 442 19.35 24.37 -17.31
CA ASP A 442 19.02 25.75 -16.93
C ASP A 442 17.61 26.14 -17.34
N GLN A 443 17.19 25.78 -18.55
CA GLN A 443 15.82 26.01 -19.01
C GLN A 443 14.81 25.25 -18.17
N ASP A 444 15.09 23.98 -17.83
CA ASP A 444 14.25 23.17 -16.95
C ASP A 444 14.14 23.79 -15.55
N ILE A 445 15.26 24.26 -14.97
CA ILE A 445 15.29 24.92 -13.65
C ILE A 445 14.46 26.19 -13.68
N GLN A 446 14.60 27.02 -14.72
CA GLN A 446 13.82 28.25 -14.88
C GLN A 446 12.32 27.95 -15.06
N ALA A 447 11.99 26.95 -15.88
CA ALA A 447 10.61 26.52 -16.10
C ALA A 447 9.97 25.99 -14.81
N LEU A 448 10.71 25.17 -14.05
CA LEU A 448 10.24 24.65 -12.76
C LEU A 448 10.07 25.74 -11.71
N ALA A 449 10.97 26.72 -11.67
CA ALA A 449 10.87 27.88 -10.78
C ALA A 449 9.67 28.76 -11.15
N LEU A 450 9.45 29.02 -12.44
CA LEU A 450 8.30 29.79 -12.92
C LEU A 450 6.98 29.06 -12.65
N ALA A 451 6.95 27.73 -12.84
CA ALA A 451 5.78 26.92 -12.53
C ALA A 451 5.45 26.96 -11.04
N ALA A 452 6.48 26.81 -10.17
CA ALA A 452 6.30 26.87 -8.71
C ALA A 452 5.81 28.27 -8.26
N ASP A 453 6.41 29.36 -8.75
CA ASP A 453 6.00 30.73 -8.44
C ASP A 453 4.58 31.02 -8.94
N THR A 454 4.24 30.56 -10.13
CA THR A 454 2.88 30.72 -10.68
C THR A 454 1.85 29.96 -9.85
N MET A 455 2.16 28.71 -9.49
CA MET A 455 1.33 27.90 -8.60
C MET A 455 1.16 28.57 -7.23
N GLN A 456 2.22 29.09 -6.65
CA GLN A 456 2.20 29.74 -5.34
C GLN A 456 1.41 31.06 -5.36
N ARG A 457 1.51 31.84 -6.45
CA ARG A 457 0.69 33.05 -6.66
C ARG A 457 -0.80 32.74 -6.85
N LEU A 458 -1.13 31.72 -7.61
CA LEU A 458 -2.51 31.26 -7.78
C LEU A 458 -3.07 30.77 -6.43
N ALA A 459 -2.30 29.97 -5.69
CA ALA A 459 -2.70 29.45 -4.38
C ALA A 459 -2.94 30.56 -3.36
N SER A 460 -2.08 31.57 -3.28
CA SER A 460 -2.24 32.67 -2.33
C SER A 460 -3.48 33.52 -2.59
N GLY A 461 -3.89 33.64 -3.87
CA GLY A 461 -5.13 34.35 -4.25
C GLY A 461 -6.41 33.61 -3.86
N MET A 462 -6.40 32.28 -3.87
CA MET A 462 -7.58 31.43 -3.68
C MET A 462 -7.69 30.84 -2.26
N SER A 463 -6.60 30.91 -1.48
CA SER A 463 -6.49 30.42 -0.09
C SER A 463 -7.56 31.00 0.86
N LYS A 464 -7.97 32.23 0.65
CA LYS A 464 -8.94 32.92 1.50
C LYS A 464 -10.35 32.31 1.43
N THR A 465 -10.70 31.71 0.31
CA THR A 465 -12.06 31.18 0.11
C THR A 465 -12.32 29.93 0.95
N LEU A 466 -11.37 29.01 1.01
CA LEU A 466 -11.51 27.76 1.77
C LEU A 466 -11.53 28.02 3.28
N GLU A 467 -10.65 28.92 3.74
CA GLU A 467 -10.62 29.34 5.14
C GLU A 467 -11.97 29.94 5.56
N HIS A 468 -12.59 30.76 4.70
CA HIS A 468 -13.94 31.28 4.95
C HIS A 468 -14.99 30.16 5.01
N VAL A 469 -14.93 29.18 4.12
CA VAL A 469 -15.85 28.03 4.14
C VAL A 469 -15.66 27.22 5.42
N LEU A 470 -14.41 26.88 5.75
CA LEU A 470 -14.10 26.14 6.98
C LEU A 470 -14.55 26.88 8.23
N ASN A 471 -14.24 28.17 8.35
CA ASN A 471 -14.61 29.00 9.48
C ASN A 471 -16.13 29.11 9.63
N ARG A 472 -16.86 29.22 8.52
CA ARG A 472 -18.32 29.21 8.51
C ARG A 472 -18.87 27.86 8.99
N GLU A 473 -18.44 26.76 8.38
CA GLU A 473 -18.90 25.41 8.75
C GLU A 473 -18.61 25.10 10.23
N MET A 474 -17.39 25.41 10.70
CA MET A 474 -17.03 25.23 12.11
C MET A 474 -17.95 26.01 13.03
N SER A 475 -18.23 27.28 12.70
CA SER A 475 -19.08 28.16 13.50
C SER A 475 -20.53 27.71 13.49
N GLU A 476 -21.04 27.25 12.34
CA GLU A 476 -22.40 26.69 12.21
C GLU A 476 -22.55 25.41 13.04
N ILE A 477 -21.60 24.50 12.96
CA ILE A 477 -21.61 23.26 13.77
C ILE A 477 -21.56 23.61 15.25
N LEU A 478 -20.60 24.45 15.65
CA LEU A 478 -20.48 24.87 17.05
C LEU A 478 -21.77 25.51 17.56
N SER A 479 -22.35 26.41 16.80
CA SER A 479 -23.62 27.04 17.10
C SER A 479 -24.75 26.03 17.33
N GLN A 480 -24.87 25.03 16.47
CA GLN A 480 -25.90 23.98 16.57
C GLN A 480 -25.69 23.07 17.78
N ILE A 481 -24.45 22.65 18.07
CA ILE A 481 -24.16 21.74 19.19
C ILE A 481 -24.07 22.45 20.54
N THR A 482 -24.04 23.79 20.57
CA THR A 482 -24.02 24.58 21.80
C THR A 482 -25.29 25.40 22.03
N GLY A 483 -26.28 25.28 21.12
CA GLY A 483 -27.50 26.07 21.18
C GLY A 483 -27.25 27.59 21.09
N ASN A 484 -26.30 28.01 20.25
CA ASN A 484 -25.83 29.41 20.10
C ASN A 484 -25.15 30.02 21.35
N ALA A 485 -24.65 29.18 22.26
CA ALA A 485 -24.04 29.68 23.50
C ALA A 485 -22.65 30.32 23.28
N HIS A 486 -22.00 30.04 22.17
CA HIS A 486 -20.65 30.49 21.87
C HIS A 486 -20.57 31.26 20.54
N GLY A 487 -19.53 32.07 20.40
CA GLY A 487 -19.28 32.90 19.22
C GLY A 487 -18.73 32.10 18.01
N GLN A 488 -18.02 32.82 17.15
CA GLN A 488 -17.48 32.22 15.92
C GLN A 488 -16.18 31.47 16.19
N LEU A 489 -16.05 30.30 15.56
CA LEU A 489 -14.82 29.51 15.54
C LEU A 489 -14.05 29.83 14.26
N GLN A 490 -12.76 30.15 14.40
CA GLN A 490 -11.89 30.53 13.28
C GLN A 490 -10.55 29.82 13.35
N VAL A 491 -9.95 29.56 12.19
CA VAL A 491 -8.58 29.09 12.11
C VAL A 491 -7.62 30.26 12.28
N SER A 492 -6.59 30.08 13.08
CA SER A 492 -5.49 31.03 13.29
C SER A 492 -4.16 30.37 12.92
N GLU A 493 -3.34 31.04 12.14
CA GLU A 493 -2.00 30.54 11.75
C GLU A 493 -1.08 30.32 12.97
N GLU A 494 -1.23 31.13 14.01
CA GLU A 494 -0.36 31.08 15.20
C GLU A 494 -0.89 30.12 16.29
N GLN A 495 -2.21 30.04 16.47
CA GLN A 495 -2.85 29.37 17.61
C GLN A 495 -3.69 28.13 17.22
N GLY A 496 -3.70 27.74 15.95
CA GLY A 496 -4.56 26.68 15.45
C GLY A 496 -6.00 27.16 15.28
N ILE A 497 -6.94 26.72 16.15
CA ILE A 497 -8.31 27.26 16.15
C ILE A 497 -8.51 28.22 17.31
N VAL A 498 -9.30 29.25 17.08
CA VAL A 498 -9.67 30.26 18.11
C VAL A 498 -11.17 30.45 18.12
N LEU A 499 -11.71 30.63 19.31
CA LEU A 499 -13.10 31.00 19.54
C LEU A 499 -13.19 32.50 19.74
N SER A 500 -13.96 33.19 18.89
CA SER A 500 -14.12 34.64 18.89
C SER A 500 -15.44 35.03 19.55
N GLU A 501 -15.37 35.66 20.74
CA GLU A 501 -16.52 36.15 21.51
C GLU A 501 -16.30 37.61 21.89
N HIS A 502 -17.29 38.47 21.65
CA HIS A 502 -17.26 39.86 22.04
C HIS A 502 -15.94 40.60 21.67
N GLN A 503 -15.48 40.41 20.44
CA GLN A 503 -14.22 40.98 19.89
C GLN A 503 -12.92 40.48 20.55
N LYS A 504 -12.98 39.38 21.30
CA LYS A 504 -11.81 38.70 21.85
C LYS A 504 -11.73 37.30 21.32
N SER A 505 -10.60 36.97 20.76
CA SER A 505 -10.30 35.60 20.28
C SER A 505 -9.42 34.88 21.30
N ARG A 506 -9.78 33.66 21.67
CA ARG A 506 -9.03 32.81 22.60
C ARG A 506 -8.97 31.39 22.07
N ALA A 507 -7.86 30.71 22.34
CA ALA A 507 -7.74 29.30 22.06
C ALA A 507 -8.75 28.48 22.89
N PRO A 508 -9.25 27.32 22.40
CA PRO A 508 -10.20 26.48 23.14
C PRO A 508 -9.72 26.02 24.50
N GLU A 509 -8.41 26.02 24.73
CA GLU A 509 -7.75 25.69 25.98
C GLU A 509 -8.09 26.67 27.11
N ALA A 510 -8.53 27.89 26.78
CA ALA A 510 -8.94 28.90 27.75
C ALA A 510 -10.37 28.73 28.27
N TYR A 511 -11.11 27.76 27.73
CA TYR A 511 -12.52 27.48 28.08
C TYR A 511 -12.67 26.24 28.94
N SER A 512 -13.91 25.96 29.38
CA SER A 512 -14.23 24.72 30.08
C SER A 512 -13.93 23.48 29.21
N GLN A 513 -13.66 22.35 29.85
CA GLN A 513 -13.35 21.12 29.14
C GLN A 513 -14.43 20.74 28.11
N GLY A 514 -15.72 20.87 28.47
CA GLY A 514 -16.82 20.63 27.56
C GLY A 514 -16.86 21.57 26.36
N THR A 515 -16.62 22.87 26.57
CA THR A 515 -16.56 23.85 25.47
C THR A 515 -15.36 23.61 24.57
N LYS A 516 -14.21 23.28 25.16
CA LYS A 516 -13.01 22.87 24.42
C LYS A 516 -13.29 21.66 23.52
N GLN A 517 -13.91 20.62 24.08
CA GLN A 517 -14.25 19.42 23.32
C GLN A 517 -15.26 19.71 22.19
N GLN A 518 -16.28 20.56 22.44
CA GLN A 518 -17.23 20.98 21.42
C GLN A 518 -16.55 21.79 20.29
N ALA A 519 -15.63 22.67 20.61
CA ALA A 519 -14.88 23.45 19.62
C ALA A 519 -14.03 22.53 18.72
N TYR A 520 -13.29 21.61 19.30
CA TYR A 520 -12.52 20.64 18.52
C TYR A 520 -13.39 19.64 17.75
N PHE A 521 -14.52 19.24 18.31
CA PHE A 521 -15.50 18.43 17.60
C PHE A 521 -16.04 19.15 16.36
N ALA A 522 -16.45 20.44 16.51
CA ALA A 522 -16.89 21.25 15.38
C ALA A 522 -15.81 21.40 14.31
N TYR A 523 -14.56 21.62 14.72
CA TYR A 523 -13.42 21.69 13.81
C TYR A 523 -13.20 20.38 13.04
N ARG A 524 -13.19 19.24 13.75
CA ARG A 524 -13.04 17.91 13.11
C ARG A 524 -14.14 17.64 12.10
N MET A 525 -15.40 17.93 12.47
CA MET A 525 -16.55 17.67 11.59
C MET A 525 -16.55 18.57 10.36
N ALA A 526 -16.23 19.86 10.53
CA ALA A 526 -16.10 20.78 9.40
C ALA A 526 -14.94 20.37 8.47
N ALA A 527 -13.80 20.04 9.04
CA ALA A 527 -12.65 19.53 8.29
C ALA A 527 -12.99 18.23 7.56
N GLY A 528 -13.71 17.32 8.22
CA GLY A 528 -14.15 16.05 7.64
C GLY A 528 -15.07 16.24 6.44
N LYS A 529 -16.09 17.10 6.56
CA LYS A 529 -16.98 17.46 5.45
C LYS A 529 -16.20 18.00 4.25
N LEU A 530 -15.19 18.80 4.53
CA LEU A 530 -14.38 19.44 3.49
C LEU A 530 -13.44 18.46 2.80
N LEU A 531 -12.86 17.53 3.54
CA LEU A 531 -11.93 16.52 3.01
C LEU A 531 -12.64 15.34 2.34
N ALA A 532 -13.84 14.95 2.82
CA ALA A 532 -14.60 13.82 2.29
C ALA A 532 -15.47 14.18 1.06
N LYS A 533 -15.65 15.48 0.77
CA LYS A 533 -16.42 15.99 -0.37
C LYS A 533 -17.84 15.40 -0.45
N GLU A 534 -18.04 14.42 -1.33
CA GLU A 534 -19.37 13.83 -1.60
C GLU A 534 -19.61 12.53 -0.82
N GLU A 535 -18.56 11.92 -0.24
CA GLU A 535 -18.69 10.64 0.46
C GLU A 535 -18.95 10.79 1.96
N ALA A 536 -20.11 10.31 2.40
CA ALA A 536 -20.47 10.26 3.82
C ALA A 536 -19.80 9.05 4.49
N LEU A 537 -18.58 9.23 5.02
CA LEU A 537 -17.86 8.19 5.77
C LEU A 537 -18.45 8.00 7.17
N PRO A 538 -18.39 6.79 7.75
CA PRO A 538 -18.93 6.53 9.08
C PRO A 538 -18.16 7.27 10.17
N PHE A 539 -18.86 7.79 11.18
CA PHE A 539 -18.26 8.33 12.40
C PHE A 539 -17.96 7.21 13.39
N LEU A 540 -16.72 7.13 13.86
CA LEU A 540 -16.28 6.22 14.90
C LEU A 540 -15.93 7.04 16.16
N LEU A 541 -16.81 7.02 17.16
CA LEU A 541 -16.74 7.90 18.33
C LEU A 541 -16.60 7.07 19.62
N ASP A 542 -15.38 6.93 20.15
CA ASP A 542 -15.07 6.13 21.34
C ASP A 542 -14.94 7.06 22.56
N GLU A 543 -15.91 6.98 23.47
CA GLU A 543 -16.03 7.81 24.67
C GLU A 543 -15.90 9.33 24.35
N ALA A 544 -16.27 9.71 23.11
CA ALA A 544 -16.02 11.06 22.59
C ALA A 544 -16.75 12.16 23.39
N PHE A 545 -17.84 11.80 24.07
CA PHE A 545 -18.68 12.72 24.83
C PHE A 545 -18.59 12.52 26.35
N ALA A 546 -17.55 11.83 26.83
CA ALA A 546 -17.39 11.54 28.26
C ALA A 546 -17.39 12.78 29.17
N GLY A 547 -16.93 13.92 28.65
CA GLY A 547 -16.90 15.20 29.35
C GLY A 547 -18.15 16.08 29.16
N TYR A 548 -19.20 15.59 28.47
CA TYR A 548 -20.40 16.37 28.21
C TYR A 548 -21.43 16.19 29.34
N ASP A 549 -22.08 17.30 29.71
CA ASP A 549 -23.33 17.27 30.45
C ASP A 549 -24.50 16.85 29.53
N THR A 550 -25.64 16.56 30.11
CA THR A 550 -26.82 16.04 29.39
C THR A 550 -27.28 16.99 28.28
N GLU A 551 -27.21 18.32 28.48
CA GLU A 551 -27.69 19.27 27.49
C GLU A 551 -26.73 19.37 26.30
N ARG A 552 -25.43 19.43 26.55
CA ARG A 552 -24.42 19.38 25.48
C ARG A 552 -24.51 18.10 24.68
N LEU A 553 -24.69 16.97 25.36
CA LEU A 553 -24.87 15.67 24.72
C LEU A 553 -26.12 15.67 23.83
N ARG A 554 -27.25 16.18 24.35
CA ARG A 554 -28.53 16.26 23.63
C ARG A 554 -28.38 17.05 22.33
N GLN A 555 -27.81 18.24 22.39
CA GLN A 555 -27.61 19.08 21.20
C GLN A 555 -26.67 18.41 20.19
N THR A 556 -25.61 17.81 20.67
CA THR A 556 -24.64 17.11 19.80
C THR A 556 -25.26 15.89 19.14
N LEU A 557 -26.04 15.06 19.87
CA LEU A 557 -26.72 13.90 19.32
C LEU A 557 -27.82 14.29 18.32
N ARG A 558 -28.55 15.39 18.58
CA ARG A 558 -29.49 15.98 17.62
C ARG A 558 -28.80 16.42 16.32
N TRP A 559 -27.62 17.02 16.43
CA TRP A 559 -26.84 17.40 15.28
C TRP A 559 -26.36 16.17 14.51
N LEU A 560 -25.78 15.17 15.20
CA LEU A 560 -25.34 13.92 14.60
C LEU A 560 -26.47 13.18 13.87
N ALA A 561 -27.64 13.10 14.46
CA ALA A 561 -28.80 12.42 13.88
C ALA A 561 -29.29 13.05 12.54
N ARG A 562 -28.91 14.29 12.26
CA ARG A 562 -29.23 14.99 11.02
C ARG A 562 -28.16 14.78 9.91
N GLN A 563 -27.04 14.17 10.26
CA GLN A 563 -26.01 13.89 9.26
C GLN A 563 -26.38 12.64 8.46
N GLU A 564 -25.90 12.58 7.23
CA GLU A 564 -26.06 11.42 6.35
C GLU A 564 -25.09 10.28 6.70
N ASN A 565 -24.11 10.58 7.55
CA ASN A 565 -23.08 9.65 7.98
C ASN A 565 -23.67 8.60 8.93
N GLN A 566 -23.27 7.35 8.76
CA GLN A 566 -23.49 6.31 9.77
C GLN A 566 -22.66 6.61 11.02
N ILE A 567 -23.23 6.39 12.19
CA ILE A 567 -22.61 6.77 13.47
C ILE A 567 -22.43 5.55 14.35
N PHE A 568 -21.21 5.36 14.85
CA PHE A 568 -20.86 4.36 15.85
C PHE A 568 -20.44 5.07 17.13
N LEU A 569 -21.23 4.94 18.17
CA LEU A 569 -20.95 5.44 19.51
C LEU A 569 -20.50 4.28 20.40
N PHE A 570 -19.24 4.26 20.73
CA PHE A 570 -18.69 3.29 21.67
C PHE A 570 -18.67 3.92 23.05
N THR A 571 -19.45 3.38 24.00
CA THR A 571 -19.62 3.98 25.32
C THR A 571 -19.80 2.95 26.42
N CYS A 572 -19.38 3.31 27.63
CA CYS A 572 -19.68 2.56 28.84
C CYS A 572 -20.85 3.18 29.64
N ARG A 573 -21.45 4.28 29.15
CA ARG A 573 -22.52 5.01 29.83
C ARG A 573 -23.85 4.79 29.12
N GLU A 574 -24.92 4.75 29.87
CA GLU A 574 -26.29 4.64 29.35
C GLU A 574 -26.86 5.98 28.87
N MET A 575 -26.22 7.09 29.26
CA MET A 575 -26.70 8.44 29.01
C MET A 575 -26.91 8.74 27.52
N GLU A 576 -26.06 8.26 26.63
CA GLU A 576 -26.20 8.43 25.18
C GLU A 576 -27.48 7.76 24.66
N ALA A 577 -27.76 6.53 25.12
CA ALA A 577 -28.98 5.81 24.76
C ALA A 577 -30.24 6.43 25.37
N GLU A 578 -30.16 6.90 26.61
CA GLU A 578 -31.26 7.59 27.30
C GLU A 578 -31.65 8.87 26.55
N VAL A 579 -30.67 9.72 26.23
CA VAL A 579 -30.92 10.96 25.51
C VAL A 579 -31.52 10.70 24.12
N LEU A 580 -31.03 9.69 23.38
CA LEU A 580 -31.61 9.33 22.07
C LEU A 580 -33.05 8.86 22.19
N ARG A 581 -33.38 8.08 23.23
CA ARG A 581 -34.79 7.64 23.52
C ARG A 581 -35.68 8.82 23.88
N GLU A 582 -35.21 9.72 24.73
CA GLU A 582 -35.93 10.97 25.08
C GLU A 582 -36.24 11.83 23.87
N GLU A 583 -35.27 11.93 22.95
CA GLU A 583 -35.39 12.72 21.72
C GLU A 583 -36.18 12.00 20.60
N GLY A 584 -36.54 10.73 20.79
CA GLY A 584 -37.19 9.93 19.76
C GLY A 584 -36.32 9.66 18.54
N ILE A 585 -35.00 9.74 18.67
CA ILE A 585 -34.04 9.47 17.60
C ILE A 585 -33.82 7.96 17.50
N PRO A 586 -34.04 7.36 16.31
CA PRO A 586 -33.84 5.91 16.13
C PRO A 586 -32.37 5.52 16.22
N PHE A 587 -32.07 4.46 16.91
CA PHE A 587 -30.73 3.88 17.01
C PHE A 587 -30.78 2.36 17.20
N SER A 588 -29.67 1.70 16.95
CA SER A 588 -29.44 0.28 17.26
C SER A 588 -28.48 0.20 18.45
N GLU A 589 -28.74 -0.72 19.37
CA GLU A 589 -27.91 -0.95 20.55
C GLU A 589 -27.29 -2.34 20.49
N LEU A 590 -25.98 -2.41 20.64
CA LEU A 590 -25.18 -3.62 20.68
C LEU A 590 -24.47 -3.70 22.03
N HIS A 591 -24.63 -4.80 22.74
CA HIS A 591 -23.99 -5.08 24.02
C HIS A 591 -22.74 -5.95 23.81
N MET A 592 -21.60 -5.53 24.38
CA MET A 592 -20.33 -6.26 24.29
C MET A 592 -19.91 -6.83 25.64
#